data_b83bd0f71d4d70e1f8df7fdd701f5f9b
#
_entry.id   b83bd0f71d4d70e1f8df7fdd701f5f9b
#
_cell.length_a   1.000
_cell.length_b   1.000
_cell.length_c   1.000
_cell.angle_alpha   90.00
_cell.angle_beta   90.00
_cell.angle_gamma   90.00
#
_symmetry.space_group_name_H-M   'P 1'
#
loop_
_entity.id
_entity.type
_entity.pdbx_description
1 polymer ?
#
loop_
_entity_poly.entity_id
_entity_poly.type
_entity_poly.pdbx_seq_one_letter_code
_entity_poly.pdbx_strand_id
1 'polypeptide(L)'
;MQNSIYKQFWKYTMPTVAAMLVNGLYQVVDGIFIGRYVGADGLAGINVAWPVIGSILGIGMMVGVGTGALTSIKQGEQDQQGAKRVLTTGLLFLLALMPIVATILFFFADDFIRWQGAQGRVYELGLQYLQILIVACIFSLGSIAVPFLLRNDNSPNLATILMVIGAIINIVLDYVFIAWMNWELTGAAIATALAQMVVTVLGVGYFFSSKAKLRLTFRELKVQLDAIPKIVLIGTSSFFMYAYGSTMVALHNALFAQYGSPLLIGAYAILGYIVTVYYLVAEGIANGMQPLVSYNHGARNQDNIRKLLQIAMGTSVLGGVVFVVLMNLFPYQLVSVFNDADQQLIESAMVGIRLHMFALFLDGFLVVAGAYYQSVNKGSKAMFVTVGNMLIQLPFLFIMPKLLGVTGIWIAFPLSNIALSLVVMSMLWRDIKKLMVDSPVEPSIQAS
;
A
#
# COMPACT_ATOMS: atom_id res chain seq x y z
N MET A 1 -16.94 17.40 25.03
CA MET A 1 -16.03 18.18 24.19
C MET A 1 -15.74 17.36 22.93
N GLN A 2 -16.32 17.74 21.80
CA GLN A 2 -15.97 17.12 20.50
C GLN A 2 -14.49 17.43 20.25
N ASN A 3 -13.66 16.39 20.21
CA ASN A 3 -12.29 16.54 19.74
C ASN A 3 -12.34 17.14 18.34
N SER A 4 -11.64 18.25 18.12
CA SER A 4 -11.52 18.86 16.80
C SER A 4 -11.19 17.80 15.76
N ILE A 5 -11.82 17.84 14.58
CA ILE A 5 -11.58 16.92 13.48
C ILE A 5 -10.07 16.85 13.11
N TYR A 6 -9.35 17.96 13.27
CA TYR A 6 -7.90 18.05 13.10
C TYR A 6 -7.15 17.15 14.07
N LYS A 7 -7.55 17.15 15.35
CA LYS A 7 -6.94 16.29 16.37
C LYS A 7 -7.23 14.83 16.10
N GLN A 8 -8.43 14.50 15.64
CA GLN A 8 -8.78 13.15 15.24
C GLN A 8 -7.95 12.68 14.05
N PHE A 9 -7.80 13.51 13.02
CA PHE A 9 -6.97 13.20 11.86
C PHE A 9 -5.54 12.81 12.28
N TRP A 10 -4.87 13.62 13.06
CA TRP A 10 -3.49 13.34 13.48
C TRP A 10 -3.39 12.13 14.41
N LYS A 11 -4.40 11.89 15.25
CA LYS A 11 -4.48 10.69 16.10
C LYS A 11 -4.47 9.38 15.30
N TYR A 12 -5.05 9.39 14.10
CA TYR A 12 -5.06 8.22 13.21
C TYR A 12 -3.87 8.21 12.26
N THR A 13 -3.51 9.35 11.71
CA THR A 13 -2.51 9.46 10.64
C THR A 13 -1.10 9.24 11.17
N MET A 14 -0.72 9.84 12.30
CA MET A 14 0.64 9.71 12.83
C MET A 14 1.03 8.26 13.16
N PRO A 15 0.21 7.47 13.89
CA PRO A 15 0.52 6.07 14.11
C PRO A 15 0.55 5.26 12.81
N THR A 16 -0.31 5.59 11.86
CA THR A 16 -0.36 4.86 10.58
C THR A 16 0.87 5.14 9.72
N VAL A 17 1.33 6.38 9.63
CA VAL A 17 2.59 6.75 8.96
C VAL A 17 3.78 6.04 9.64
N ALA A 18 3.83 6.06 10.96
CA ALA A 18 4.88 5.35 11.70
C ALA A 18 4.87 3.84 11.39
N ALA A 19 3.70 3.21 11.35
CA ALA A 19 3.56 1.80 10.99
C ALA A 19 4.05 1.52 9.55
N MET A 20 3.72 2.37 8.59
CA MET A 20 4.18 2.22 7.22
C MET A 20 5.71 2.35 7.09
N LEU A 21 6.30 3.33 7.79
CA LEU A 21 7.76 3.50 7.82
C LEU A 21 8.47 2.31 8.48
N VAL A 22 7.94 1.78 9.58
CA VAL A 22 8.47 0.57 10.22
C VAL A 22 8.37 -0.63 9.29
N ASN A 23 7.25 -0.78 8.58
CA ASN A 23 7.05 -1.84 7.60
C ASN A 23 8.07 -1.76 6.45
N GLY A 24 8.35 -0.56 5.93
CA GLY A 24 9.40 -0.36 4.94
C GLY A 24 10.81 -0.67 5.49
N LEU A 25 11.06 -0.26 6.74
CA LEU A 25 12.37 -0.48 7.38
C LEU A 25 12.67 -1.97 7.57
N TYR A 26 11.72 -2.77 8.06
CA TYR A 26 11.99 -4.20 8.26
C TYR A 26 12.22 -4.93 6.94
N GLN A 27 11.57 -4.54 5.86
CA GLN A 27 11.83 -5.11 4.53
C GLN A 27 13.27 -4.85 4.06
N VAL A 28 13.80 -3.66 4.36
CA VAL A 28 15.21 -3.33 4.07
C VAL A 28 16.14 -4.19 4.92
N VAL A 29 15.84 -4.36 6.21
CA VAL A 29 16.64 -5.19 7.13
C VAL A 29 16.63 -6.65 6.69
N ASP A 30 15.49 -7.21 6.30
CA ASP A 30 15.36 -8.55 5.76
C ASP A 30 16.24 -8.73 4.52
N GLY A 31 16.20 -7.79 3.58
CA GLY A 31 17.07 -7.76 2.42
C GLY A 31 18.57 -7.73 2.76
N ILE A 32 18.95 -7.01 3.81
CA ILE A 32 20.36 -6.96 4.30
C ILE A 32 20.79 -8.33 4.83
N PHE A 33 19.97 -9.00 5.64
CA PHE A 33 20.27 -10.34 6.12
C PHE A 33 20.43 -11.33 4.99
N ILE A 34 19.52 -11.32 4.03
CA ILE A 34 19.59 -12.21 2.88
C ILE A 34 20.80 -11.92 2.00
N GLY A 35 21.05 -10.66 1.68
CA GLY A 35 22.21 -10.27 0.88
C GLY A 35 23.54 -10.63 1.54
N ARG A 36 23.63 -10.51 2.86
CA ARG A 36 24.85 -10.77 3.61
C ARG A 36 25.13 -12.26 3.86
N TYR A 37 24.09 -13.04 4.15
CA TYR A 37 24.26 -14.45 4.57
C TYR A 37 23.91 -15.46 3.49
N VAL A 38 23.03 -15.13 2.54
CA VAL A 38 22.68 -15.99 1.42
C VAL A 38 23.35 -15.54 0.12
N GLY A 39 23.56 -14.24 -0.04
CA GLY A 39 24.24 -13.65 -1.18
C GLY A 39 23.31 -13.26 -2.32
N ALA A 40 23.89 -13.05 -3.51
CA ALA A 40 23.18 -12.57 -4.70
C ALA A 40 22.07 -13.52 -5.16
N ASP A 41 22.27 -14.83 -5.06
CA ASP A 41 21.25 -15.83 -5.42
C ASP A 41 20.04 -15.76 -4.52
N GLY A 42 20.21 -15.46 -3.22
CA GLY A 42 19.12 -15.25 -2.28
C GLY A 42 18.30 -14.03 -2.62
N LEU A 43 18.95 -12.91 -2.91
CA LEU A 43 18.26 -11.67 -3.33
C LEU A 43 17.53 -11.87 -4.66
N ALA A 44 18.14 -12.56 -5.62
CA ALA A 44 17.50 -12.90 -6.88
C ALA A 44 16.29 -13.84 -6.68
N GLY A 45 16.40 -14.82 -5.78
CA GLY A 45 15.32 -15.72 -5.42
C GLY A 45 14.08 -15.00 -4.86
N ILE A 46 14.28 -14.04 -3.95
CA ILE A 46 13.18 -13.18 -3.47
C ILE A 46 12.59 -12.32 -4.59
N ASN A 47 13.44 -11.77 -5.43
CA ASN A 47 13.00 -10.89 -6.50
C ASN A 47 12.06 -11.61 -7.49
N VAL A 48 12.36 -12.85 -7.85
CA VAL A 48 11.47 -13.66 -8.70
C VAL A 48 10.21 -14.14 -7.97
N ALA A 49 10.24 -14.25 -6.64
CA ALA A 49 9.09 -14.58 -5.82
C ALA A 49 8.14 -13.38 -5.59
N TRP A 50 8.67 -12.15 -5.69
CA TRP A 50 7.97 -10.93 -5.30
C TRP A 50 6.62 -10.71 -5.97
N PRO A 51 6.41 -10.93 -7.27
CA PRO A 51 5.11 -10.74 -7.89
C PRO A 51 4.01 -11.63 -7.31
N VAL A 52 4.34 -12.85 -6.92
CA VAL A 52 3.38 -13.76 -6.24
C VAL A 52 3.09 -13.26 -4.83
N ILE A 53 4.11 -12.84 -4.10
CA ILE A 53 3.96 -12.26 -2.75
C ILE A 53 3.11 -11.01 -2.82
N GLY A 54 3.39 -10.10 -3.76
CA GLY A 54 2.61 -8.89 -3.98
C GLY A 54 1.15 -9.17 -4.29
N SER A 55 0.84 -10.26 -5.00
CA SER A 55 -0.53 -10.68 -5.27
C SER A 55 -1.26 -11.12 -4.00
N ILE A 56 -0.58 -11.89 -3.13
CA ILE A 56 -1.14 -12.29 -1.81
C ILE A 56 -1.41 -11.04 -0.97
N LEU A 57 -0.43 -10.16 -0.86
CA LEU A 57 -0.57 -8.91 -0.09
C LEU A 57 -1.68 -8.02 -0.67
N GLY A 58 -1.76 -7.92 -1.99
CA GLY A 58 -2.81 -7.19 -2.69
C GLY A 58 -4.22 -7.71 -2.39
N ILE A 59 -4.40 -9.03 -2.32
CA ILE A 59 -5.68 -9.64 -1.91
C ILE A 59 -5.99 -9.31 -0.44
N GLY A 60 -5.01 -9.38 0.45
CA GLY A 60 -5.17 -8.95 1.84
C GLY A 60 -5.58 -7.50 1.96
N MET A 61 -4.93 -6.60 1.21
CA MET A 61 -5.31 -5.19 1.11
C MET A 61 -6.73 -4.99 0.59
N MET A 62 -7.09 -5.69 -0.48
CA MET A 62 -8.43 -5.61 -1.08
C MET A 62 -9.51 -5.91 -0.04
N VAL A 63 -9.38 -7.02 0.67
CA VAL A 63 -10.36 -7.40 1.69
C VAL A 63 -10.30 -6.48 2.92
N GLY A 64 -9.10 -6.12 3.38
CA GLY A 64 -8.91 -5.25 4.54
C GLY A 64 -9.48 -3.86 4.35
N VAL A 65 -9.16 -3.20 3.24
CA VAL A 65 -9.64 -1.85 2.91
C VAL A 65 -11.15 -1.86 2.65
N GLY A 66 -11.64 -2.81 1.84
CA GLY A 66 -13.06 -2.91 1.51
C GLY A 66 -13.93 -3.18 2.75
N THR A 67 -13.53 -4.14 3.57
CA THR A 67 -14.23 -4.46 4.84
C THR A 67 -14.16 -3.31 5.82
N GLY A 68 -12.98 -2.71 5.99
CA GLY A 68 -12.78 -1.59 6.91
C GLY A 68 -13.65 -0.39 6.53
N ALA A 69 -13.67 -0.01 5.26
CA ALA A 69 -14.48 1.11 4.78
C ALA A 69 -15.97 0.88 5.06
N LEU A 70 -16.52 -0.26 4.66
CA LEU A 70 -17.95 -0.58 4.89
C LEU A 70 -18.28 -0.68 6.38
N THR A 71 -17.37 -1.25 7.19
CA THR A 71 -17.56 -1.33 8.64
C THR A 71 -17.65 0.05 9.26
N SER A 72 -16.75 0.98 8.90
CA SER A 72 -16.80 2.36 9.40
C SER A 72 -18.02 3.14 8.90
N ILE A 73 -18.45 2.92 7.66
CA ILE A 73 -19.69 3.51 7.15
C ILE A 73 -20.88 3.06 8.00
N LYS A 74 -21.02 1.76 8.27
CA LYS A 74 -22.08 1.22 9.12
C LYS A 74 -22.03 1.78 10.55
N GLN A 75 -20.85 1.95 11.12
CA GLN A 75 -20.71 2.62 12.42
C GLN A 75 -21.18 4.09 12.38
N GLY A 76 -20.88 4.80 11.30
CA GLY A 76 -21.35 6.17 11.07
C GLY A 76 -22.86 6.26 10.93
N GLU A 77 -23.49 5.27 10.30
CA GLU A 77 -24.95 5.11 10.22
C GLU A 77 -25.60 4.71 11.56
N GLN A 78 -24.82 4.54 12.63
CA GLN A 78 -25.24 3.99 13.93
C GLN A 78 -25.75 2.54 13.87
N ASP A 79 -25.46 1.82 12.78
CA ASP A 79 -25.81 0.41 12.59
C ASP A 79 -24.68 -0.50 13.10
N GLN A 80 -24.61 -0.67 14.43
CA GLN A 80 -23.59 -1.49 15.08
C GLN A 80 -23.70 -2.97 14.70
N GLN A 81 -24.91 -3.48 14.49
CA GLN A 81 -25.14 -4.87 14.09
C GLN A 81 -24.70 -5.09 12.63
N GLY A 82 -25.02 -4.16 11.74
CA GLY A 82 -24.53 -4.16 10.36
C GLY A 82 -22.99 -4.09 10.29
N ALA A 83 -22.35 -3.25 11.11
CA ALA A 83 -20.92 -3.15 11.21
C ALA A 83 -20.27 -4.48 11.64
N LYS A 84 -20.81 -5.17 12.66
CA LYS A 84 -20.35 -6.49 13.09
C LYS A 84 -20.52 -7.56 12.01
N ARG A 85 -21.64 -7.53 11.27
CA ARG A 85 -21.88 -8.47 10.15
C ARG A 85 -20.88 -8.25 9.01
N VAL A 86 -20.60 -7.01 8.64
CA VAL A 86 -19.61 -6.69 7.61
C VAL A 86 -18.21 -7.12 8.06
N LEU A 87 -17.81 -6.81 9.29
CA LEU A 87 -16.53 -7.25 9.86
C LEU A 87 -16.39 -8.78 9.86
N THR A 88 -17.41 -9.50 10.34
CA THR A 88 -17.45 -10.97 10.32
C THR A 88 -17.34 -11.50 8.89
N THR A 89 -18.07 -10.90 7.96
CA THR A 89 -18.03 -11.29 6.54
C THR A 89 -16.63 -11.14 5.96
N GLY A 90 -15.95 -10.01 6.24
CA GLY A 90 -14.59 -9.77 5.77
C GLY A 90 -13.58 -10.79 6.33
N LEU A 91 -13.65 -11.08 7.63
CA LEU A 91 -12.78 -12.08 8.27
C LEU A 91 -13.00 -13.49 7.72
N LEU A 92 -14.27 -13.91 7.56
CA LEU A 92 -14.60 -15.21 6.99
C LEU A 92 -14.30 -15.27 5.49
N PHE A 93 -14.43 -14.16 4.77
CA PHE A 93 -14.05 -14.08 3.37
C PHE A 93 -12.52 -14.26 3.18
N LEU A 94 -11.69 -13.66 4.05
CA LEU A 94 -10.25 -13.94 4.08
C LEU A 94 -9.95 -15.41 4.31
N LEU A 95 -10.65 -16.01 5.26
CA LEU A 95 -10.48 -17.43 5.57
C LEU A 95 -10.91 -18.33 4.40
N ALA A 96 -11.98 -17.97 3.69
CA ALA A 96 -12.46 -18.71 2.51
C ALA A 96 -11.55 -18.52 1.28
N LEU A 97 -10.96 -17.34 1.12
CA LEU A 97 -10.01 -17.08 0.03
C LEU A 97 -8.70 -17.83 0.18
N MET A 98 -8.27 -18.10 1.42
CA MET A 98 -6.99 -18.76 1.69
C MET A 98 -6.81 -20.08 0.90
N PRO A 99 -7.70 -21.08 1.02
CA PRO A 99 -7.49 -22.34 0.29
C PRO A 99 -7.53 -22.14 -1.23
N ILE A 100 -8.34 -21.22 -1.73
CA ILE A 100 -8.44 -20.91 -3.16
C ILE A 100 -7.12 -20.32 -3.65
N VAL A 101 -6.64 -19.26 -2.98
CA VAL A 101 -5.39 -18.57 -3.34
C VAL A 101 -4.20 -19.51 -3.17
N ALA A 102 -4.11 -20.23 -2.05
CA ALA A 102 -3.04 -21.18 -1.80
C ALA A 102 -3.00 -22.29 -2.85
N THR A 103 -4.15 -22.86 -3.23
CA THR A 103 -4.22 -23.92 -4.24
C THR A 103 -3.79 -23.40 -5.62
N ILE A 104 -4.31 -22.26 -6.05
CA ILE A 104 -3.93 -21.65 -7.34
C ILE A 104 -2.43 -21.38 -7.37
N LEU A 105 -1.89 -20.71 -6.35
CA LEU A 105 -0.48 -20.36 -6.30
C LEU A 105 0.42 -21.59 -6.18
N PHE A 106 0.01 -22.62 -5.46
CA PHE A 106 0.78 -23.86 -5.33
C PHE A 106 0.98 -24.54 -6.68
N PHE A 107 -0.05 -24.61 -7.52
CA PHE A 107 0.06 -25.21 -8.85
C PHE A 107 0.81 -24.35 -9.86
N PHE A 108 0.74 -23.03 -9.75
CA PHE A 108 1.35 -22.12 -10.74
C PHE A 108 2.69 -21.51 -10.30
N ALA A 109 3.12 -21.67 -9.05
CA ALA A 109 4.35 -21.05 -8.54
C ALA A 109 5.60 -21.52 -9.30
N ASP A 110 5.71 -22.79 -9.60
CA ASP A 110 6.82 -23.37 -10.36
C ASP A 110 6.92 -22.78 -11.77
N ASP A 111 5.81 -22.86 -12.51
CA ASP A 111 5.73 -22.32 -13.87
C ASP A 111 6.00 -20.83 -13.92
N PHE A 112 5.50 -20.10 -12.92
CA PHE A 112 5.66 -18.65 -12.85
C PHE A 112 7.13 -18.23 -12.59
N ILE A 113 7.85 -18.93 -11.71
CA ILE A 113 9.27 -18.68 -11.44
C ILE A 113 10.11 -19.03 -12.68
N ARG A 114 9.83 -20.13 -13.34
CA ARG A 114 10.51 -20.55 -14.58
C ARG A 114 10.25 -19.55 -15.71
N TRP A 115 9.05 -19.08 -15.85
CA TRP A 115 8.68 -18.09 -16.86
C TRP A 115 9.46 -16.77 -16.70
N GLN A 116 9.83 -16.39 -15.48
CA GLN A 116 10.69 -15.24 -15.21
C GLN A 116 12.17 -15.50 -15.54
N GLY A 117 12.53 -16.68 -16.03
CA GLY A 117 13.89 -17.04 -16.40
C GLY A 117 14.78 -17.50 -15.25
N ALA A 118 14.21 -17.77 -14.07
CA ALA A 118 14.98 -18.28 -12.94
C ALA A 118 15.48 -19.71 -13.22
N GLN A 119 16.76 -19.99 -12.95
CA GLN A 119 17.42 -21.26 -13.15
C GLN A 119 18.35 -21.58 -11.97
N GLY A 120 18.69 -22.86 -11.82
CA GLY A 120 19.65 -23.32 -10.82
C GLY A 120 19.26 -22.91 -9.40
N ARG A 121 20.22 -22.39 -8.65
CA ARG A 121 20.03 -22.03 -7.24
C ARG A 121 18.99 -20.92 -7.00
N VAL A 122 18.90 -19.94 -7.90
CA VAL A 122 17.89 -18.86 -7.82
C VAL A 122 16.48 -19.44 -7.89
N TYR A 123 16.26 -20.39 -8.80
CA TYR A 123 14.98 -21.10 -8.91
C TYR A 123 14.66 -21.89 -7.64
N GLU A 124 15.61 -22.66 -7.13
CA GLU A 124 15.41 -23.48 -5.92
C GLU A 124 15.07 -22.63 -4.71
N LEU A 125 15.85 -21.58 -4.46
CA LEU A 125 15.64 -20.66 -3.34
C LEU A 125 14.30 -19.90 -3.46
N GLY A 126 13.99 -19.40 -4.63
CA GLY A 126 12.73 -18.67 -4.89
C GLY A 126 11.50 -19.58 -4.72
N LEU A 127 11.57 -20.81 -5.21
CA LEU A 127 10.48 -21.77 -5.08
C LEU A 127 10.26 -22.20 -3.61
N GLN A 128 11.33 -22.50 -2.88
CA GLN A 128 11.25 -22.85 -1.45
C GLN A 128 10.64 -21.69 -0.63
N TYR A 129 11.06 -20.47 -0.90
CA TYR A 129 10.52 -19.28 -0.25
C TYR A 129 9.01 -19.14 -0.50
N LEU A 130 8.60 -19.27 -1.76
CA LEU A 130 7.17 -19.18 -2.12
C LEU A 130 6.34 -20.30 -1.53
N GLN A 131 6.78 -21.54 -1.55
CA GLN A 131 6.03 -22.66 -1.02
C GLN A 131 5.69 -22.47 0.46
N ILE A 132 6.63 -21.95 1.25
CA ILE A 132 6.39 -21.66 2.68
C ILE A 132 5.35 -20.57 2.84
N LEU A 133 5.48 -19.47 2.07
CA LEU A 133 4.52 -18.36 2.15
C LEU A 133 3.13 -18.72 1.61
N ILE A 134 3.04 -19.62 0.63
CA ILE A 134 1.76 -20.14 0.13
C ILE A 134 1.06 -20.95 1.22
N VAL A 135 1.79 -21.83 1.91
CA VAL A 135 1.24 -22.60 3.05
C VAL A 135 0.80 -21.67 4.19
N ALA A 136 1.57 -20.61 4.45
CA ALA A 136 1.26 -19.60 5.47
C ALA A 136 0.34 -18.48 4.96
N CYS A 137 -0.26 -18.60 3.79
CA CYS A 137 -1.00 -17.57 3.07
C CYS A 137 -2.08 -16.87 3.92
N ILE A 138 -2.77 -17.60 4.79
CA ILE A 138 -3.79 -17.01 5.70
C ILE A 138 -3.17 -15.97 6.62
N PHE A 139 -1.95 -16.18 7.10
CA PHE A 139 -1.26 -15.24 7.95
C PHE A 139 -0.75 -14.03 7.17
N SER A 140 -0.33 -14.24 5.93
CA SER A 140 0.06 -13.15 5.03
C SER A 140 -1.14 -12.25 4.69
N LEU A 141 -2.28 -12.83 4.34
CA LEU A 141 -3.54 -12.12 4.10
C LEU A 141 -3.98 -11.35 5.35
N GLY A 142 -3.97 -12.03 6.50
CA GLY A 142 -4.42 -11.45 7.77
C GLY A 142 -3.51 -10.33 8.27
N SER A 143 -2.19 -10.48 8.15
CA SER A 143 -1.22 -9.47 8.62
C SER A 143 -1.36 -8.11 7.92
N ILE A 144 -1.89 -8.11 6.71
CA ILE A 144 -2.20 -6.88 5.96
C ILE A 144 -3.62 -6.41 6.27
N ALA A 145 -4.61 -7.29 6.20
CA ALA A 145 -6.02 -6.92 6.37
C ALA A 145 -6.35 -6.48 7.80
N VAL A 146 -5.87 -7.19 8.81
CA VAL A 146 -6.24 -6.96 10.21
C VAL A 146 -5.87 -5.56 10.73
N PRO A 147 -4.70 -4.98 10.45
CA PRO A 147 -4.39 -3.61 10.82
C PRO A 147 -5.39 -2.58 10.26
N PHE A 148 -5.91 -2.78 9.05
CA PHE A 148 -6.98 -1.94 8.50
C PHE A 148 -8.26 -2.06 9.32
N LEU A 149 -8.65 -3.27 9.68
CA LEU A 149 -9.83 -3.52 10.50
C LEU A 149 -9.70 -2.92 11.89
N LEU A 150 -8.53 -2.99 12.52
CA LEU A 150 -8.26 -2.38 13.83
C LEU A 150 -8.37 -0.85 13.79
N ARG A 151 -7.86 -0.22 12.74
CA ARG A 151 -8.02 1.23 12.54
C ARG A 151 -9.49 1.63 12.43
N ASN A 152 -10.27 0.81 11.76
CA ASN A 152 -11.71 1.01 11.58
C ASN A 152 -12.54 0.64 12.84
N ASP A 153 -11.94 -0.06 13.81
CA ASP A 153 -12.50 -0.29 15.16
C ASP A 153 -12.04 0.77 16.19
N ASN A 154 -11.61 1.94 15.72
CA ASN A 154 -11.12 3.03 16.56
C ASN A 154 -9.82 2.72 17.34
N SER A 155 -9.01 1.79 16.84
CA SER A 155 -7.78 1.33 17.48
C SER A 155 -6.54 1.46 16.60
N PRO A 156 -6.21 2.68 16.08
CA PRO A 156 -5.07 2.88 15.20
C PRO A 156 -3.73 2.61 15.90
N ASN A 157 -3.61 2.93 17.18
CA ASN A 157 -2.41 2.67 17.96
C ASN A 157 -2.14 1.16 18.11
N LEU A 158 -3.19 0.35 18.34
CA LEU A 158 -3.05 -1.09 18.42
C LEU A 158 -2.59 -1.68 17.09
N ALA A 159 -3.15 -1.22 15.98
CA ALA A 159 -2.70 -1.61 14.64
C ALA A 159 -1.19 -1.35 14.46
N THR A 160 -0.73 -0.16 14.85
CA THR A 160 0.69 0.22 14.79
C THR A 160 1.55 -0.65 15.71
N ILE A 161 1.13 -0.87 16.96
CA ILE A 161 1.86 -1.72 17.91
C ILE A 161 2.02 -3.14 17.38
N LEU A 162 0.96 -3.73 16.80
CA LEU A 162 1.04 -5.07 16.23
C LEU A 162 1.99 -5.12 15.02
N MET A 163 1.99 -4.10 14.18
CA MET A 163 2.92 -4.03 13.05
C MET A 163 4.38 -3.90 13.52
N VAL A 164 4.63 -3.09 14.56
CA VAL A 164 5.97 -2.96 15.18
C VAL A 164 6.40 -4.28 15.81
N ILE A 165 5.53 -4.96 16.55
CA ILE A 165 5.81 -6.28 17.12
C ILE A 165 6.14 -7.28 16.01
N GLY A 166 5.36 -7.32 14.94
CA GLY A 166 5.63 -8.17 13.79
C GLY A 166 7.00 -7.89 13.17
N ALA A 167 7.36 -6.62 12.97
CA ALA A 167 8.66 -6.21 12.45
C ALA A 167 9.82 -6.65 13.36
N ILE A 168 9.69 -6.47 14.67
CA ILE A 168 10.71 -6.89 15.64
C ILE A 168 10.87 -8.42 15.63
N ILE A 169 9.78 -9.17 15.65
CA ILE A 169 9.81 -10.64 15.58
C ILE A 169 10.48 -11.09 14.28
N ASN A 170 10.13 -10.50 13.15
CA ASN A 170 10.75 -10.83 11.86
C ASN A 170 12.26 -10.60 11.91
N ILE A 171 12.73 -9.44 12.35
CA ILE A 171 14.16 -9.10 12.43
C ILE A 171 14.90 -10.08 13.37
N VAL A 172 14.34 -10.38 14.54
CA VAL A 172 14.96 -11.31 15.49
C VAL A 172 15.04 -12.71 14.91
N LEU A 173 13.97 -13.18 14.27
CA LEU A 173 13.93 -14.51 13.67
C LEU A 173 14.80 -14.63 12.42
N ASP A 174 14.94 -13.56 11.63
CA ASP A 174 15.91 -13.50 10.53
C ASP A 174 17.33 -13.70 11.04
N TYR A 175 17.69 -13.01 12.12
CA TYR A 175 18.99 -13.22 12.75
C TYR A 175 19.16 -14.69 13.18
N VAL A 176 18.18 -15.28 13.84
CA VAL A 176 18.25 -16.67 14.34
C VAL A 176 18.30 -17.67 13.17
N PHE A 177 17.39 -17.56 12.23
CA PHE A 177 17.23 -18.58 11.18
C PHE A 177 18.22 -18.40 10.02
N ILE A 178 18.52 -17.17 9.62
CA ILE A 178 19.41 -16.90 8.49
C ILE A 178 20.87 -16.82 8.97
N ALA A 179 21.15 -15.98 9.97
CA ALA A 179 22.52 -15.71 10.39
C ALA A 179 23.13 -16.81 11.28
N TRP A 180 22.34 -17.36 12.21
CA TRP A 180 22.84 -18.35 13.18
C TRP A 180 22.62 -19.78 12.73
N MET A 181 21.38 -20.12 12.26
CA MET A 181 21.05 -21.50 11.84
C MET A 181 21.38 -21.79 10.38
N ASN A 182 21.71 -20.78 9.57
CA ASN A 182 22.03 -20.89 8.15
C ASN A 182 20.92 -21.57 7.30
N TRP A 183 19.66 -21.26 7.60
CA TRP A 183 18.51 -21.80 6.85
C TRP A 183 18.21 -21.03 5.56
N GLU A 184 19.06 -20.10 5.20
CA GLU A 184 18.97 -19.32 3.95
C GLU A 184 17.59 -18.69 3.74
N LEU A 185 17.04 -18.73 2.53
CA LEU A 185 15.71 -18.21 2.21
C LEU A 185 14.56 -18.94 2.92
N THR A 186 14.74 -20.22 3.21
CA THR A 186 13.77 -20.96 4.03
C THR A 186 13.60 -20.33 5.40
N GLY A 187 14.72 -19.93 6.02
CA GLY A 187 14.70 -19.19 7.29
C GLY A 187 14.00 -17.85 7.19
N ALA A 188 14.24 -17.08 6.14
CA ALA A 188 13.55 -15.81 5.89
C ALA A 188 12.03 -16.01 5.73
N ALA A 189 11.62 -17.01 4.97
CA ALA A 189 10.20 -17.32 4.76
C ALA A 189 9.49 -17.71 6.06
N ILE A 190 10.12 -18.56 6.87
CA ILE A 190 9.57 -18.98 8.19
C ILE A 190 9.52 -17.80 9.14
N ALA A 191 10.55 -16.96 9.20
CA ALA A 191 10.57 -15.76 10.03
C ALA A 191 9.42 -14.80 9.67
N THR A 192 9.23 -14.56 8.39
CA THR A 192 8.13 -13.74 7.87
C THR A 192 6.77 -14.37 8.20
N ALA A 193 6.58 -15.66 7.97
CA ALA A 193 5.33 -16.36 8.25
C ALA A 193 4.97 -16.31 9.74
N LEU A 194 5.93 -16.52 10.64
CA LEU A 194 5.72 -16.45 12.09
C LEU A 194 5.38 -15.03 12.56
N ALA A 195 6.08 -14.02 12.04
CA ALA A 195 5.77 -12.63 12.34
C ALA A 195 4.35 -12.25 11.89
N GLN A 196 3.96 -12.64 10.69
CA GLN A 196 2.62 -12.43 10.15
C GLN A 196 1.55 -13.20 10.93
N MET A 197 1.86 -14.41 11.39
CA MET A 197 0.99 -15.19 12.25
C MET A 197 0.68 -14.46 13.57
N VAL A 198 1.70 -13.90 14.22
CA VAL A 198 1.51 -13.16 15.47
C VAL A 198 0.60 -11.95 15.26
N VAL A 199 0.84 -11.15 14.22
CA VAL A 199 0.01 -9.98 13.89
C VAL A 199 -1.44 -10.41 13.64
N THR A 200 -1.64 -11.45 12.83
CA THR A 200 -2.98 -11.95 12.47
C THR A 200 -3.72 -12.49 13.69
N VAL A 201 -3.10 -13.39 14.45
CA VAL A 201 -3.74 -14.05 15.60
C VAL A 201 -4.07 -13.06 16.71
N LEU A 202 -3.13 -12.18 17.07
CA LEU A 202 -3.38 -11.17 18.10
C LEU A 202 -4.40 -10.14 17.64
N GLY A 203 -4.36 -9.72 16.37
CA GLY A 203 -5.30 -8.75 15.84
C GLY A 203 -6.72 -9.31 15.70
N VAL A 204 -6.89 -10.54 15.22
CA VAL A 204 -8.21 -11.20 15.19
C VAL A 204 -8.69 -11.46 16.62
N GLY A 205 -7.82 -11.92 17.52
CA GLY A 205 -8.14 -12.15 18.92
C GLY A 205 -8.66 -10.90 19.64
N TYR A 206 -8.17 -9.73 19.26
CA TYR A 206 -8.67 -8.46 19.80
C TYR A 206 -10.17 -8.29 19.59
N PHE A 207 -10.72 -8.65 18.42
CA PHE A 207 -12.16 -8.52 18.13
C PHE A 207 -13.06 -9.40 19.01
N PHE A 208 -12.50 -10.46 19.60
CA PHE A 208 -13.21 -11.31 20.56
C PHE A 208 -13.01 -10.85 22.02
N SER A 209 -12.14 -9.88 22.25
CA SER A 209 -11.88 -9.33 23.57
C SER A 209 -12.93 -8.28 23.98
N SER A 210 -12.98 -7.97 25.27
CA SER A 210 -13.84 -6.90 25.81
C SER A 210 -13.39 -5.48 25.41
N LYS A 211 -12.19 -5.34 24.85
CA LYS A 211 -11.62 -4.04 24.47
C LYS A 211 -12.08 -3.59 23.07
N ALA A 212 -12.58 -4.52 22.25
CA ALA A 212 -13.05 -4.20 20.90
C ALA A 212 -14.37 -3.41 20.97
N LYS A 213 -14.46 -2.34 20.16
CA LYS A 213 -15.68 -1.57 19.99
C LYS A 213 -16.75 -2.42 19.28
N LEU A 214 -16.35 -3.14 18.25
CA LEU A 214 -17.18 -4.12 17.54
C LEU A 214 -16.84 -5.52 18.04
N ARG A 215 -17.12 -5.76 19.31
CA ARG A 215 -16.87 -7.08 19.90
C ARG A 215 -17.65 -8.17 19.18
N LEU A 216 -16.94 -9.20 18.73
CA LEU A 216 -17.51 -10.40 18.12
C LEU A 216 -17.66 -11.50 19.17
N THR A 217 -18.72 -12.30 19.07
CA THR A 217 -18.92 -13.52 19.84
C THR A 217 -19.23 -14.65 18.89
N PHE A 218 -18.72 -15.85 19.15
CA PHE A 218 -18.92 -17.01 18.26
C PHE A 218 -20.39 -17.34 18.01
N ARG A 219 -21.28 -16.99 18.95
CA ARG A 219 -22.72 -17.23 18.83
C ARG A 219 -23.44 -16.20 17.94
N GLU A 220 -22.83 -15.02 17.73
CA GLU A 220 -23.42 -13.90 16.99
C GLU A 220 -22.79 -13.71 15.61
N LEU A 221 -21.89 -14.60 15.19
CA LEU A 221 -21.28 -14.52 13.88
C LEU A 221 -22.33 -14.70 12.78
N LYS A 222 -22.64 -13.62 12.08
CA LYS A 222 -23.57 -13.62 10.95
C LYS A 222 -22.88 -13.05 9.72
N VAL A 223 -22.94 -13.81 8.62
CA VAL A 223 -22.40 -13.40 7.33
C VAL A 223 -23.43 -12.62 6.54
N GLN A 224 -22.99 -11.58 5.89
CA GLN A 224 -23.77 -10.77 4.97
C GLN A 224 -23.18 -10.93 3.56
N LEU A 225 -23.66 -11.91 2.80
CA LEU A 225 -23.09 -12.28 1.49
C LEU A 225 -23.15 -11.13 0.47
N ASP A 226 -24.16 -10.29 0.52
CA ASP A 226 -24.31 -9.12 -0.34
C ASP A 226 -23.27 -8.02 -0.06
N ALA A 227 -22.55 -8.09 1.04
CA ALA A 227 -21.41 -7.20 1.33
C ALA A 227 -20.15 -7.60 0.54
N ILE A 228 -19.98 -8.87 0.17
CA ILE A 228 -18.76 -9.37 -0.51
C ILE A 228 -18.48 -8.61 -1.82
N PRO A 229 -19.44 -8.47 -2.76
CA PRO A 229 -19.19 -7.70 -3.98
C PRO A 229 -18.79 -6.26 -3.71
N LYS A 230 -19.34 -5.62 -2.67
CA LYS A 230 -19.00 -4.25 -2.27
C LYS A 230 -17.59 -4.18 -1.68
N ILE A 231 -17.23 -5.13 -0.82
CA ILE A 231 -15.86 -5.27 -0.26
C ILE A 231 -14.85 -5.38 -1.40
N VAL A 232 -15.09 -6.27 -2.35
CA VAL A 232 -14.22 -6.50 -3.51
C VAL A 232 -14.14 -5.22 -4.35
N LEU A 233 -15.27 -4.60 -4.71
CA LEU A 233 -15.27 -3.41 -5.56
C LEU A 233 -14.51 -2.23 -4.93
N ILE A 234 -14.69 -1.99 -3.63
CA ILE A 234 -13.98 -0.93 -2.92
C ILE A 234 -12.48 -1.23 -2.85
N GLY A 235 -12.14 -2.48 -2.55
CA GLY A 235 -10.75 -2.87 -2.31
C GLY A 235 -9.94 -3.20 -3.56
N THR A 236 -10.57 -3.43 -4.71
CA THR A 236 -9.89 -3.87 -5.94
C THR A 236 -8.83 -2.86 -6.41
N SER A 237 -9.04 -1.56 -6.20
CA SER A 237 -8.01 -0.55 -6.50
C SER A 237 -6.73 -0.77 -5.71
N SER A 238 -6.82 -1.19 -4.45
CA SER A 238 -5.65 -1.52 -3.63
C SER A 238 -4.92 -2.77 -4.13
N PHE A 239 -5.65 -3.78 -4.61
CA PHE A 239 -5.06 -4.94 -5.26
C PHE A 239 -4.23 -4.54 -6.49
N PHE A 240 -4.81 -3.75 -7.39
CA PHE A 240 -4.10 -3.29 -8.58
C PHE A 240 -2.89 -2.40 -8.27
N MET A 241 -2.93 -1.63 -7.20
CA MET A 241 -1.79 -0.81 -6.77
C MET A 241 -0.53 -1.68 -6.52
N TYR A 242 -0.69 -2.85 -5.90
CA TYR A 242 0.42 -3.79 -5.69
C TYR A 242 0.85 -4.53 -6.97
N ALA A 243 -0.09 -4.97 -7.78
CA ALA A 243 0.21 -5.66 -9.04
C ALA A 243 0.88 -4.74 -10.08
N TYR A 244 0.50 -3.47 -10.10
CA TYR A 244 0.97 -2.48 -11.05
C TYR A 244 2.45 -2.12 -10.87
N GLY A 245 2.92 -1.94 -9.63
CA GLY A 245 4.26 -1.44 -9.35
C GLY A 245 5.36 -2.27 -10.04
N SER A 246 5.30 -3.58 -9.92
CA SER A 246 6.28 -4.49 -10.53
C SER A 246 6.26 -4.43 -12.07
N THR A 247 5.08 -4.32 -12.67
CA THR A 247 4.95 -4.23 -14.15
C THR A 247 5.56 -2.94 -14.69
N MET A 248 5.35 -1.82 -14.01
CA MET A 248 5.91 -0.53 -14.45
C MET A 248 7.43 -0.46 -14.28
N VAL A 249 7.97 -1.03 -13.22
CA VAL A 249 9.42 -1.14 -13.05
C VAL A 249 10.03 -1.97 -14.18
N ALA A 250 9.45 -3.12 -14.50
CA ALA A 250 9.92 -3.96 -15.60
C ALA A 250 9.86 -3.24 -16.95
N LEU A 251 8.79 -2.49 -17.23
CA LEU A 251 8.65 -1.73 -18.46
C LEU A 251 9.69 -0.59 -18.57
N HIS A 252 9.91 0.18 -17.51
CA HIS A 252 10.95 1.20 -17.48
C HIS A 252 12.35 0.59 -17.71
N ASN A 253 12.64 -0.51 -17.05
CA ASN A 253 13.93 -1.20 -17.22
C ASN A 253 14.14 -1.65 -18.67
N ALA A 254 13.11 -2.22 -19.30
CA ALA A 254 13.18 -2.63 -20.72
C ALA A 254 13.42 -1.42 -21.64
N LEU A 255 12.76 -0.29 -21.39
CA LEU A 255 12.93 0.92 -22.18
C LEU A 255 14.32 1.54 -21.97
N PHE A 256 14.83 1.59 -20.74
CA PHE A 256 16.19 2.06 -20.46
C PHE A 256 17.26 1.16 -21.11
N ALA A 257 17.05 -0.16 -21.14
CA ALA A 257 17.92 -1.08 -21.86
C ALA A 257 17.89 -0.86 -23.39
N GLN A 258 16.71 -0.56 -23.93
CA GLN A 258 16.52 -0.37 -25.37
C GLN A 258 17.06 0.98 -25.88
N TYR A 259 16.79 2.06 -25.17
CA TYR A 259 17.11 3.45 -25.61
C TYR A 259 18.38 4.02 -25.00
N GLY A 260 18.94 3.37 -23.97
CA GLY A 260 20.11 3.85 -23.24
C GLY A 260 21.11 2.75 -22.96
N SER A 261 21.39 2.51 -21.69
CA SER A 261 22.36 1.51 -21.22
C SER A 261 21.88 0.82 -19.95
N PRO A 262 22.46 -0.35 -19.60
CA PRO A 262 22.19 -1.03 -18.32
C PRO A 262 22.47 -0.17 -17.09
N LEU A 263 23.35 0.82 -17.20
CA LEU A 263 23.65 1.79 -16.14
C LEU A 263 22.39 2.57 -15.71
N LEU A 264 21.51 2.90 -16.65
CA LEU A 264 20.27 3.63 -16.37
C LEU A 264 19.26 2.79 -15.58
N ILE A 265 19.29 1.47 -15.72
CA ILE A 265 18.49 0.56 -14.89
C ILE A 265 18.92 0.67 -13.42
N GLY A 266 20.23 0.72 -13.17
CA GLY A 266 20.77 0.97 -11.84
C GLY A 266 20.41 2.33 -11.28
N ALA A 267 20.50 3.38 -12.10
CA ALA A 267 20.06 4.72 -11.72
C ALA A 267 18.57 4.77 -11.36
N TYR A 268 17.72 4.14 -12.16
CA TYR A 268 16.28 4.05 -11.90
C TYR A 268 15.96 3.27 -10.61
N ALA A 269 16.71 2.19 -10.35
CA ALA A 269 16.57 1.45 -9.10
C ALA A 269 16.89 2.32 -7.86
N ILE A 270 17.95 3.12 -7.91
CA ILE A 270 18.30 4.06 -6.83
C ILE A 270 17.15 5.05 -6.58
N LEU A 271 16.58 5.61 -7.66
CA LEU A 271 15.42 6.50 -7.53
C LEU A 271 14.23 5.81 -6.86
N GLY A 272 13.97 4.55 -7.21
CA GLY A 272 12.92 3.75 -6.61
C GLY A 272 13.07 3.62 -5.09
N TYR A 273 14.28 3.36 -4.60
CA TYR A 273 14.56 3.30 -3.16
C TYR A 273 14.32 4.66 -2.47
N ILE A 274 14.83 5.74 -3.05
CA ILE A 274 14.68 7.09 -2.49
C ILE A 274 13.20 7.45 -2.38
N VAL A 275 12.42 7.21 -3.42
CA VAL A 275 11.02 7.60 -3.52
C VAL A 275 10.10 6.76 -2.64
N THR A 276 10.50 5.52 -2.33
CA THR A 276 9.71 4.62 -1.47
C THR A 276 9.38 5.27 -0.12
N VAL A 277 10.30 6.05 0.46
CA VAL A 277 10.06 6.75 1.73
C VAL A 277 8.86 7.69 1.62
N TYR A 278 8.76 8.44 0.54
CA TYR A 278 7.62 9.33 0.31
C TYR A 278 6.31 8.55 0.10
N TYR A 279 6.34 7.46 -0.66
CA TYR A 279 5.15 6.62 -0.86
C TYR A 279 4.63 6.04 0.45
N LEU A 280 5.50 5.57 1.34
CA LEU A 280 5.09 5.06 2.65
C LEU A 280 4.41 6.14 3.50
N VAL A 281 4.89 7.38 3.43
CA VAL A 281 4.26 8.52 4.11
C VAL A 281 2.91 8.85 3.49
N ALA A 282 2.82 8.93 2.16
CA ALA A 282 1.58 9.22 1.44
C ALA A 282 0.50 8.14 1.69
N GLU A 283 0.87 6.86 1.64
CA GLU A 283 0.00 5.75 2.01
C GLU A 283 -0.43 5.81 3.48
N GLY A 284 0.49 6.16 4.39
CA GLY A 284 0.17 6.33 5.80
C GLY A 284 -0.86 7.43 6.04
N ILE A 285 -0.76 8.54 5.32
CA ILE A 285 -1.74 9.63 5.35
C ILE A 285 -3.10 9.16 4.82
N ALA A 286 -3.11 8.51 3.67
CA ALA A 286 -4.31 8.01 3.02
C ALA A 286 -5.04 6.96 3.89
N ASN A 287 -4.30 5.99 4.41
CA ASN A 287 -4.82 4.92 5.26
C ASN A 287 -5.23 5.40 6.65
N GLY A 288 -4.60 6.46 7.17
CA GLY A 288 -5.01 7.12 8.42
C GLY A 288 -6.28 7.95 8.27
N MET A 289 -6.47 8.58 7.12
CA MET A 289 -7.68 9.33 6.78
C MET A 289 -8.89 8.41 6.57
N GLN A 290 -8.70 7.23 6.00
CA GLN A 290 -9.75 6.34 5.50
C GLN A 290 -10.84 6.02 6.55
N PRO A 291 -10.54 5.58 7.80
CA PRO A 291 -11.59 5.26 8.78
C PRO A 291 -12.45 6.47 9.15
N LEU A 292 -11.82 7.65 9.24
CA LEU A 292 -12.52 8.88 9.61
C LEU A 292 -13.46 9.35 8.51
N VAL A 293 -13.04 9.30 7.26
CA VAL A 293 -13.89 9.67 6.11
C VAL A 293 -15.03 8.68 5.97
N SER A 294 -14.77 7.37 6.08
CA SER A 294 -15.80 6.34 6.00
C SER A 294 -16.87 6.49 7.10
N TYR A 295 -16.45 6.74 8.33
CA TYR A 295 -17.36 6.99 9.44
C TYR A 295 -18.23 8.23 9.20
N ASN A 296 -17.61 9.37 8.82
CA ASN A 296 -18.35 10.60 8.56
C ASN A 296 -19.24 10.49 7.32
N HIS A 297 -18.89 9.64 6.36
CA HIS A 297 -19.75 9.33 5.21
C HIS A 297 -21.04 8.62 5.66
N GLY A 298 -20.92 7.60 6.49
CA GLY A 298 -22.07 6.93 7.10
C GLY A 298 -22.91 7.87 7.96
N ALA A 299 -22.26 8.74 8.75
CA ALA A 299 -22.93 9.75 9.57
C ALA A 299 -23.48 10.94 8.77
N ARG A 300 -23.32 10.96 7.45
CA ARG A 300 -23.72 12.05 6.54
C ARG A 300 -23.16 13.43 6.91
N ASN A 301 -21.99 13.45 7.56
CA ASN A 301 -21.32 14.68 7.96
C ASN A 301 -20.37 15.16 6.86
N GLN A 302 -20.92 15.86 5.88
CA GLN A 302 -20.20 16.32 4.69
C GLN A 302 -19.10 17.34 5.03
N ASP A 303 -19.31 18.16 6.04
CA ASP A 303 -18.34 19.18 6.45
C ASP A 303 -17.06 18.55 7.01
N ASN A 304 -17.19 17.53 7.83
CA ASN A 304 -16.05 16.77 8.33
C ASN A 304 -15.31 16.03 7.21
N ILE A 305 -16.03 15.42 6.26
CA ILE A 305 -15.41 14.76 5.09
C ILE A 305 -14.55 15.75 4.32
N ARG A 306 -15.10 16.93 4.04
CA ARG A 306 -14.38 17.98 3.32
C ARG A 306 -13.11 18.41 4.07
N LYS A 307 -13.21 18.67 5.38
CA LYS A 307 -12.06 19.05 6.21
C LYS A 307 -10.99 17.96 6.23
N LEU A 308 -11.37 16.70 6.42
CA LEU A 308 -10.45 15.55 6.41
C LEU A 308 -9.73 15.42 5.07
N LEU A 309 -10.47 15.54 3.96
CA LEU A 309 -9.89 15.47 2.63
C LEU A 309 -8.90 16.63 2.38
N GLN A 310 -9.27 17.85 2.77
CA GLN A 310 -8.39 19.01 2.62
C GLN A 310 -7.10 18.86 3.43
N ILE A 311 -7.16 18.36 4.66
CA ILE A 311 -5.97 18.16 5.50
C ILE A 311 -5.10 17.07 4.87
N ALA A 312 -5.68 15.93 4.50
CA ALA A 312 -4.95 14.82 3.93
C ALA A 312 -4.27 15.17 2.60
N MET A 313 -5.01 15.84 1.70
CA MET A 313 -4.48 16.36 0.44
C MET A 313 -3.36 17.37 0.69
N GLY A 314 -3.62 18.37 1.54
CA GLY A 314 -2.64 19.40 1.85
C GLY A 314 -1.37 18.84 2.46
N THR A 315 -1.49 17.91 3.42
CA THR A 315 -0.34 17.28 4.07
C THR A 315 0.46 16.40 3.09
N SER A 316 -0.22 15.60 2.28
CA SER A 316 0.44 14.72 1.32
C SER A 316 1.15 15.51 0.21
N VAL A 317 0.47 16.49 -0.38
CA VAL A 317 1.04 17.33 -1.44
C VAL A 317 2.19 18.19 -0.90
N LEU A 318 2.01 18.84 0.24
CA LEU A 318 3.07 19.65 0.87
C LEU A 318 4.28 18.79 1.22
N GLY A 319 4.06 17.62 1.81
CA GLY A 319 5.12 16.64 2.09
C GLY A 319 5.87 16.24 0.82
N GLY A 320 5.14 16.00 -0.29
CA GLY A 320 5.71 15.70 -1.59
C GLY A 320 6.53 16.86 -2.17
N VAL A 321 6.02 18.08 -2.08
CA VAL A 321 6.77 19.29 -2.51
C VAL A 321 8.05 19.44 -1.71
N VAL A 322 8.00 19.33 -0.39
CA VAL A 322 9.19 19.38 0.48
C VAL A 322 10.19 18.30 0.09
N PHE A 323 9.69 17.06 -0.14
CA PHE A 323 10.55 15.94 -0.53
C PHE A 323 11.22 16.20 -1.90
N VAL A 324 10.49 16.69 -2.90
CA VAL A 324 11.03 17.07 -4.21
C VAL A 324 12.09 18.16 -4.09
N VAL A 325 11.83 19.19 -3.27
CA VAL A 325 12.80 20.27 -3.03
C VAL A 325 14.07 19.72 -2.39
N LEU A 326 13.96 18.88 -1.36
CA LEU A 326 15.11 18.26 -0.70
C LEU A 326 15.92 17.38 -1.65
N MET A 327 15.27 16.58 -2.49
CA MET A 327 15.95 15.75 -3.50
C MET A 327 16.72 16.60 -4.53
N ASN A 328 16.17 17.76 -4.91
CA ASN A 328 16.82 18.64 -5.88
C ASN A 328 17.93 19.50 -5.26
N LEU A 329 17.85 19.79 -3.95
CA LEU A 329 18.91 20.51 -3.23
C LEU A 329 20.10 19.61 -2.89
N PHE A 330 19.84 18.34 -2.58
CA PHE A 330 20.84 17.38 -2.12
C PHE A 330 20.90 16.08 -2.97
N PRO A 331 20.89 16.16 -4.31
CA PRO A 331 20.80 14.97 -5.15
C PRO A 331 22.03 14.08 -5.01
N TYR A 332 23.24 14.68 -4.98
CA TYR A 332 24.48 13.94 -4.83
C TYR A 332 24.55 13.16 -3.51
N GLN A 333 24.20 13.83 -2.39
CA GLN A 333 24.23 13.23 -1.07
C GLN A 333 23.28 12.06 -0.96
N LEU A 334 22.08 12.15 -1.55
CA LEU A 334 21.10 11.08 -1.55
C LEU A 334 21.54 9.87 -2.39
N VAL A 335 22.08 10.12 -3.58
CA VAL A 335 22.53 9.05 -4.48
C VAL A 335 23.81 8.38 -3.94
N SER A 336 24.73 9.15 -3.38
CA SER A 336 26.00 8.65 -2.85
C SER A 336 25.84 7.67 -1.66
N VAL A 337 24.70 7.70 -0.97
CA VAL A 337 24.36 6.69 0.05
C VAL A 337 24.30 5.27 -0.58
N PHE A 338 23.87 5.16 -1.84
CA PHE A 338 23.72 3.89 -2.54
C PHE A 338 24.97 3.50 -3.34
N ASN A 339 25.65 4.47 -3.91
CA ASN A 339 26.90 4.26 -4.64
C ASN A 339 27.71 5.55 -4.66
N ASP A 340 28.95 5.50 -4.16
CA ASP A 340 29.88 6.62 -4.10
C ASP A 340 31.08 6.48 -5.05
N ALA A 341 31.21 5.33 -5.72
CA ALA A 341 32.35 4.97 -6.55
C ALA A 341 32.13 5.20 -8.06
N ASP A 342 30.90 4.97 -8.56
CA ASP A 342 30.58 5.10 -9.98
C ASP A 342 30.00 6.48 -10.31
N GLN A 343 30.86 7.37 -10.81
CA GLN A 343 30.47 8.76 -11.13
C GLN A 343 29.39 8.82 -12.22
N GLN A 344 29.42 7.94 -13.23
CA GLN A 344 28.41 7.93 -14.29
C GLN A 344 27.04 7.52 -13.76
N LEU A 345 27.01 6.55 -12.85
CA LEU A 345 25.78 6.12 -12.18
C LEU A 345 25.18 7.25 -11.34
N ILE A 346 26.01 7.96 -10.58
CA ILE A 346 25.61 9.10 -9.75
C ILE A 346 25.03 10.22 -10.62
N GLU A 347 25.70 10.61 -11.68
CA GLU A 347 25.23 11.65 -12.61
C GLU A 347 23.92 11.28 -13.27
N SER A 348 23.79 10.02 -13.74
CA SER A 348 22.55 9.50 -14.34
C SER A 348 21.39 9.50 -13.36
N ALA A 349 21.62 9.10 -12.10
CA ALA A 349 20.62 9.13 -11.05
C ALA A 349 20.21 10.57 -10.68
N MET A 350 21.14 11.51 -10.64
CA MET A 350 20.85 12.93 -10.42
C MET A 350 20.00 13.52 -11.54
N VAL A 351 20.26 13.18 -12.80
CA VAL A 351 19.41 13.54 -13.94
C VAL A 351 18.00 12.96 -13.77
N GLY A 352 17.91 11.68 -13.40
CA GLY A 352 16.64 11.02 -13.10
C GLY A 352 15.86 11.72 -12.00
N ILE A 353 16.48 12.13 -10.89
CA ILE A 353 15.83 12.90 -9.82
C ILE A 353 15.17 14.15 -10.39
N ARG A 354 15.87 14.90 -11.22
CA ARG A 354 15.36 16.17 -11.80
C ARG A 354 14.21 15.93 -12.80
N LEU A 355 14.33 14.94 -13.65
CA LEU A 355 13.41 14.72 -14.77
C LEU A 355 12.23 13.80 -14.40
N HIS A 356 12.41 12.85 -13.50
CA HIS A 356 11.41 11.84 -13.16
C HIS A 356 10.61 12.17 -11.89
N MET A 357 11.22 12.91 -10.94
CA MET A 357 10.65 13.13 -9.61
C MET A 357 10.04 14.51 -9.40
N PHE A 358 10.11 15.44 -10.35
CA PHE A 358 9.67 16.82 -10.13
C PHE A 358 8.16 16.94 -9.85
N ALA A 359 7.35 16.02 -10.30
CA ALA A 359 5.91 15.99 -10.08
C ALA A 359 5.46 14.94 -9.03
N LEU A 360 6.39 14.40 -8.23
CA LEU A 360 6.12 13.35 -7.24
C LEU A 360 5.01 13.71 -6.24
N PHE A 361 4.86 14.99 -5.90
CA PHE A 361 3.78 15.47 -5.03
C PHE A 361 2.37 15.17 -5.59
N LEU A 362 2.23 15.00 -6.91
CA LEU A 362 0.98 14.60 -7.55
C LEU A 362 0.65 13.12 -7.29
N ASP A 363 1.65 12.26 -7.08
CA ASP A 363 1.40 10.89 -6.64
C ASP A 363 0.73 10.85 -5.28
N GLY A 364 1.20 11.66 -4.34
CA GLY A 364 0.54 11.80 -3.04
C GLY A 364 -0.90 12.29 -3.15
N PHE A 365 -1.17 13.21 -4.07
CA PHE A 365 -2.53 13.64 -4.40
C PHE A 365 -3.37 12.46 -4.91
N LEU A 366 -2.86 11.68 -5.86
CA LEU A 366 -3.58 10.54 -6.46
C LEU A 366 -3.83 9.42 -5.42
N VAL A 367 -2.85 9.12 -4.56
CA VAL A 367 -3.00 8.12 -3.49
C VAL A 367 -4.11 8.52 -2.52
N VAL A 368 -4.12 9.77 -2.07
CA VAL A 368 -5.17 10.28 -1.18
C VAL A 368 -6.53 10.32 -1.88
N ALA A 369 -6.59 10.69 -3.18
CA ALA A 369 -7.81 10.68 -3.96
C ALA A 369 -8.41 9.27 -4.10
N GLY A 370 -7.57 8.27 -4.39
CA GLY A 370 -7.98 6.87 -4.44
C GLY A 370 -8.58 6.38 -3.12
N ALA A 371 -7.88 6.64 -2.01
CA ALA A 371 -8.33 6.30 -0.67
C ALA A 371 -9.64 7.02 -0.27
N TYR A 372 -9.80 8.27 -0.67
CA TYR A 372 -11.05 9.01 -0.47
C TYR A 372 -12.22 8.32 -1.16
N TYR A 373 -12.08 7.94 -2.44
CA TYR A 373 -13.16 7.26 -3.15
C TYR A 373 -13.48 5.88 -2.58
N GLN A 374 -12.48 5.14 -2.08
CA GLN A 374 -12.71 3.91 -1.33
C GLN A 374 -13.51 4.18 -0.05
N SER A 375 -13.17 5.24 0.67
CA SER A 375 -13.77 5.62 1.96
C SER A 375 -15.26 6.00 1.84
N VAL A 376 -15.66 6.55 0.71
CA VAL A 376 -17.05 6.96 0.44
C VAL A 376 -17.83 5.97 -0.43
N ASN A 377 -17.39 4.70 -0.46
CA ASN A 377 -18.04 3.61 -1.20
C ASN A 377 -18.15 3.86 -2.72
N LYS A 378 -17.20 4.58 -3.30
CA LYS A 378 -17.11 4.84 -4.74
C LYS A 378 -15.98 4.03 -5.38
N GLY A 379 -16.03 2.70 -5.23
CA GLY A 379 -14.98 1.78 -5.68
C GLY A 379 -14.62 1.92 -7.16
N SER A 380 -15.59 2.15 -8.04
CA SER A 380 -15.34 2.37 -9.47
C SER A 380 -14.49 3.62 -9.74
N LYS A 381 -14.70 4.71 -8.97
CA LYS A 381 -13.87 5.91 -9.08
C LYS A 381 -12.47 5.69 -8.49
N ALA A 382 -12.37 4.93 -7.40
CA ALA A 382 -11.08 4.52 -6.85
C ALA A 382 -10.29 3.70 -7.87
N MET A 383 -10.92 2.73 -8.53
CA MET A 383 -10.31 1.97 -9.64
C MET A 383 -9.90 2.88 -10.79
N PHE A 384 -10.73 3.84 -11.18
CA PHE A 384 -10.37 4.79 -12.23
C PHE A 384 -9.08 5.56 -11.90
N VAL A 385 -8.92 6.01 -10.66
CA VAL A 385 -7.69 6.70 -10.24
C VAL A 385 -6.49 5.76 -10.31
N THR A 386 -6.59 4.54 -9.78
CA THR A 386 -5.46 3.60 -9.69
C THR A 386 -5.13 2.96 -11.03
N VAL A 387 -6.12 2.37 -11.71
CA VAL A 387 -5.93 1.75 -13.02
C VAL A 387 -5.70 2.81 -14.11
N GLY A 388 -6.33 3.97 -13.97
CA GLY A 388 -6.10 5.13 -14.85
C GLY A 388 -4.65 5.61 -14.77
N ASN A 389 -4.04 5.62 -13.58
CA ASN A 389 -2.62 5.95 -13.41
C ASN A 389 -1.73 4.95 -14.17
N MET A 390 -2.07 3.68 -14.11
CA MET A 390 -1.39 2.63 -14.87
C MET A 390 -1.54 2.83 -16.39
N LEU A 391 -2.77 2.96 -16.86
CA LEU A 391 -3.06 2.99 -18.29
C LEU A 391 -2.57 4.26 -18.96
N ILE A 392 -2.62 5.40 -18.29
CA ILE A 392 -2.19 6.68 -18.87
C ILE A 392 -0.66 6.75 -19.04
N GLN A 393 0.10 6.01 -18.23
CA GLN A 393 1.55 5.97 -18.39
C GLN A 393 1.98 5.28 -19.69
N LEU A 394 1.23 4.28 -20.17
CA LEU A 394 1.59 3.49 -21.34
C LEU A 394 1.77 4.34 -22.60
N PRO A 395 0.82 5.21 -23.01
CA PRO A 395 1.03 6.09 -24.17
C PRO A 395 2.27 6.98 -24.02
N PHE A 396 2.49 7.56 -22.84
CA PHE A 396 3.65 8.41 -22.59
C PHE A 396 4.95 7.61 -22.68
N LEU A 397 5.01 6.41 -22.10
CA LEU A 397 6.19 5.53 -22.16
C LEU A 397 6.49 5.00 -23.56
N PHE A 398 5.49 4.89 -24.45
CA PHE A 398 5.72 4.47 -25.83
C PHE A 398 6.02 5.64 -26.79
N ILE A 399 5.44 6.81 -26.56
CA ILE A 399 5.58 7.97 -27.45
C ILE A 399 6.80 8.81 -27.09
N MET A 400 6.99 9.14 -25.81
CA MET A 400 8.04 10.07 -25.38
C MET A 400 9.47 9.60 -25.68
N PRO A 401 9.82 8.30 -25.51
CA PRO A 401 11.15 7.81 -25.88
C PRO A 401 11.43 7.92 -27.39
N LYS A 402 10.43 7.77 -28.24
CA LYS A 402 10.58 7.95 -29.69
C LYS A 402 10.88 9.40 -30.09
N LEU A 403 10.41 10.35 -29.29
CA LEU A 403 10.62 11.78 -29.55
C LEU A 403 11.90 12.31 -28.89
N LEU A 404 12.21 11.86 -27.68
CA LEU A 404 13.23 12.44 -26.82
C LEU A 404 14.26 11.41 -26.31
N GLY A 405 14.23 10.18 -26.78
CA GLY A 405 15.13 9.12 -26.33
C GLY A 405 15.02 8.85 -24.82
N VAL A 406 16.18 8.71 -24.15
CA VAL A 406 16.24 8.45 -22.70
C VAL A 406 15.54 9.54 -21.87
N THR A 407 15.67 10.80 -22.25
CA THR A 407 14.96 11.90 -21.60
C THR A 407 13.44 11.68 -21.62
N GLY A 408 12.90 11.15 -22.71
CA GLY A 408 11.49 10.80 -22.85
C GLY A 408 11.05 9.73 -21.84
N ILE A 409 11.89 8.75 -21.53
CA ILE A 409 11.58 7.72 -20.52
C ILE A 409 11.49 8.38 -19.13
N TRP A 410 12.46 9.24 -18.79
CA TRP A 410 12.45 9.93 -17.49
C TRP A 410 11.22 10.80 -17.29
N ILE A 411 10.80 11.57 -18.28
CA ILE A 411 9.69 12.52 -18.15
C ILE A 411 8.30 11.91 -18.38
N ALA A 412 8.21 10.70 -18.93
CA ALA A 412 6.94 10.05 -19.23
C ALA A 412 6.05 9.92 -17.99
N PHE A 413 6.60 9.48 -16.87
CA PHE A 413 5.88 9.30 -15.63
C PHE A 413 5.32 10.61 -15.05
N PRO A 414 6.11 11.67 -14.82
CA PRO A 414 5.57 12.93 -14.32
C PRO A 414 4.56 13.58 -15.26
N LEU A 415 4.72 13.48 -16.57
CA LEU A 415 3.74 14.02 -17.53
C LEU A 415 2.42 13.26 -17.47
N SER A 416 2.45 11.93 -17.36
CA SER A 416 1.23 11.11 -17.19
C SER A 416 0.53 11.43 -15.86
N ASN A 417 1.28 11.65 -14.78
CA ASN A 417 0.73 12.06 -13.48
C ASN A 417 0.06 13.44 -13.53
N ILE A 418 0.65 14.40 -14.25
CA ILE A 418 0.03 15.71 -14.46
C ILE A 418 -1.29 15.54 -15.19
N ALA A 419 -1.32 14.79 -16.30
CA ALA A 419 -2.51 14.57 -17.08
C ALA A 419 -3.64 13.91 -16.27
N LEU A 420 -3.34 12.85 -15.53
CA LEU A 420 -4.32 12.18 -14.68
C LEU A 420 -4.77 13.07 -13.52
N SER A 421 -3.85 13.78 -12.89
CA SER A 421 -4.17 14.65 -11.75
C SER A 421 -5.13 15.77 -12.14
N LEU A 422 -5.03 16.33 -13.34
CA LEU A 422 -6.00 17.30 -13.84
C LEU A 422 -7.41 16.72 -13.96
N VAL A 423 -7.52 15.49 -14.48
CA VAL A 423 -8.81 14.78 -14.58
C VAL A 423 -9.37 14.48 -13.19
N VAL A 424 -8.55 13.91 -12.30
CA VAL A 424 -8.97 13.54 -10.94
C VAL A 424 -9.34 14.77 -10.11
N MET A 425 -8.61 15.87 -10.26
CA MET A 425 -8.93 17.16 -9.61
C MET A 425 -10.30 17.68 -10.05
N SER A 426 -10.60 17.60 -11.35
CA SER A 426 -11.93 17.96 -11.88
C SER A 426 -13.03 17.06 -11.31
N MET A 427 -12.79 15.74 -11.22
CA MET A 427 -13.72 14.79 -10.61
C MET A 427 -13.98 15.11 -9.13
N LEU A 428 -12.93 15.30 -8.35
CA LEU A 428 -13.03 15.62 -6.92
C LEU A 428 -13.77 16.94 -6.70
N TRP A 429 -13.44 17.95 -7.47
CA TRP A 429 -14.09 19.26 -7.36
C TRP A 429 -15.60 19.18 -7.61
N ARG A 430 -16.02 18.43 -8.65
CA ARG A 430 -17.44 18.19 -8.93
C ARG A 430 -18.13 17.43 -7.79
N ASP A 431 -17.47 16.40 -7.25
CA ASP A 431 -18.03 15.61 -6.16
C ASP A 431 -18.14 16.43 -4.86
N ILE A 432 -17.13 17.21 -4.51
CA ILE A 432 -17.15 18.09 -3.34
C ILE A 432 -18.22 19.17 -3.49
N LYS A 433 -18.38 19.74 -4.69
CA LYS A 433 -19.44 20.73 -4.94
C LYS A 433 -20.84 20.15 -4.75
N LYS A 434 -21.07 18.90 -5.16
CA LYS A 434 -22.35 18.21 -4.89
C LYS A 434 -22.57 18.02 -3.38
N LEU A 435 -21.54 17.65 -2.62
CA LEU A 435 -21.62 17.52 -1.17
C LEU A 435 -22.03 18.84 -0.50
N MET A 436 -21.64 19.99 -1.04
CA MET A 436 -22.04 21.31 -0.49
C MET A 436 -23.49 21.67 -0.77
N VAL A 437 -24.04 21.19 -1.89
CA VAL A 437 -25.46 21.44 -2.25
C VAL A 437 -26.42 20.56 -1.46
N ASP A 438 -25.99 19.34 -1.16
CA ASP A 438 -26.79 18.34 -0.42
C ASP A 438 -26.70 18.50 1.12
N SER A 439 -25.90 19.45 1.63
CA SER A 439 -25.86 19.76 3.06
C SER A 439 -27.17 20.45 3.46
N PRO A 440 -27.94 19.92 4.46
CA PRO A 440 -29.11 20.62 4.97
C PRO A 440 -28.65 21.99 5.50
N VAL A 441 -29.22 23.05 4.96
CA VAL A 441 -29.10 24.38 5.54
C VAL A 441 -29.66 24.28 6.97
N GLU A 442 -28.81 24.41 8.00
CA GLU A 442 -29.30 24.59 9.36
C GLU A 442 -30.30 25.76 9.33
N PRO A 443 -31.53 25.56 9.79
CA PRO A 443 -32.45 26.68 9.91
C PRO A 443 -31.80 27.70 10.86
N SER A 444 -31.50 28.88 10.34
CA SER A 444 -31.09 30.02 11.15
C SER A 444 -32.10 30.17 12.29
N ILE A 445 -31.68 29.88 13.52
CA ILE A 445 -32.43 30.21 14.71
C ILE A 445 -32.52 31.75 14.69
N GLN A 446 -33.62 32.27 14.18
CA GLN A 446 -33.99 33.66 14.37
C GLN A 446 -34.20 33.84 15.88
N ALA A 447 -33.25 34.53 16.50
CA ALA A 447 -33.42 35.03 17.84
C ALA A 447 -34.64 35.99 17.85
N SER A 448 -35.68 35.54 18.47
CA SER A 448 -36.82 36.37 18.93
C SER A 448 -36.62 36.72 20.40
#